data_202d8ab1518fef1633ff8b7c1b47e791
#
_entry.id   202d8ab1518fef1633ff8b7c1b47e791
#
_cell.length_a   1.000
_cell.length_b   1.000
_cell.length_c   1.000
_cell.angle_alpha   90.00
_cell.angle_beta   90.00
_cell.angle_gamma   90.00
#
_symmetry.space_group_name_H-M   'P 1'
#
loop_
_entity.id
_entity.type
_entity.pdbx_description
1 polymer ?
#
loop_
_entity_poly.entity_id
_entity_poly.type
_entity_poly.pdbx_seq_one_letter_code
_entity_poly.pdbx_strand_id
1 'polypeptide(L)'
;MTRCKNQPAKLKDIIGSFAPFLIAVLAQYVLNFIDVAILFFKNMRSDEKSNSENTIGKILQMDYNQPMNQAYLVLAQHIVFLICFGVWYYRIFYRGNIVSTDESFEDNTKGRMKNIFSCVCSIRTPFLLLAGVAIQIMVDGILNLVSPLFPDTFATYYELVSKAVGVNRAVPMMIATFVIAPFGEELFFRGVIMGYAKRYMPPAFAILFQGVLFGLYHGNIVQGIYACILGCLLGFVAYKANTLLASMILHFSINLSVLFIPSVWFEETVRCGIITAGALVLTVLFVWLAMRKKEEKKITEK
;
A
#
# COMPACT_ATOMS: atom_id res chain seq x y z
N MET A 1 -12.62 16.36 5.29
CA MET A 1 -13.33 15.62 4.20
C MET A 1 -14.82 15.54 4.55
N THR A 2 -15.56 16.58 4.27
CA THR A 2 -17.00 16.72 4.58
C THR A 2 -17.84 16.00 3.53
N ARG A 3 -18.84 15.28 4.00
CA ARG A 3 -19.86 14.56 3.25
C ARG A 3 -20.66 15.55 2.38
N CYS A 4 -20.65 15.38 1.07
CA CYS A 4 -21.73 15.94 0.23
C CYS A 4 -23.03 15.22 0.57
N LYS A 5 -24.01 15.96 1.12
CA LYS A 5 -25.36 15.45 1.42
C LYS A 5 -25.99 14.86 0.13
N ASN A 6 -26.43 13.61 0.18
CA ASN A 6 -27.43 12.94 -0.68
C ASN A 6 -27.62 13.47 -2.11
N GLN A 7 -26.53 13.67 -2.86
CA GLN A 7 -26.67 13.81 -4.31
C GLN A 7 -26.68 12.42 -4.96
N PRO A 8 -27.53 12.18 -5.96
CA PRO A 8 -27.52 10.93 -6.71
C PRO A 8 -26.12 10.70 -7.28
N ALA A 9 -25.68 9.42 -7.28
CA ALA A 9 -24.39 9.02 -7.81
C ALA A 9 -24.24 9.53 -9.26
N LYS A 10 -23.27 10.41 -9.50
CA LYS A 10 -22.97 10.84 -10.86
C LYS A 10 -22.13 9.77 -11.54
N LEU A 11 -22.46 9.42 -12.78
CA LEU A 11 -21.73 8.40 -13.55
C LEU A 11 -20.20 8.62 -13.52
N LYS A 12 -19.73 9.87 -13.55
CA LYS A 12 -18.31 10.23 -13.44
C LYS A 12 -17.68 9.83 -12.12
N ASP A 13 -18.42 9.79 -11.01
CA ASP A 13 -17.89 9.42 -9.70
C ASP A 13 -17.80 7.90 -9.58
N ILE A 14 -18.76 7.16 -10.16
CA ILE A 14 -18.72 5.71 -10.26
C ILE A 14 -17.54 5.28 -11.15
N ILE A 15 -17.43 5.83 -12.36
CA ILE A 15 -16.30 5.57 -13.26
C ILE A 15 -14.98 5.94 -12.58
N GLY A 16 -14.91 7.09 -11.91
CA GLY A 16 -13.72 7.56 -11.20
C GLY A 16 -13.29 6.68 -10.03
N SER A 17 -14.17 5.83 -9.48
CA SER A 17 -13.81 4.88 -8.42
C SER A 17 -13.31 3.53 -8.96
N PHE A 18 -13.72 3.11 -10.16
CA PHE A 18 -13.32 1.83 -10.78
C PHE A 18 -12.24 1.97 -11.85
N ALA A 19 -12.36 2.98 -12.73
CA ALA A 19 -11.46 3.14 -13.86
C ALA A 19 -9.99 3.26 -13.45
N PRO A 20 -9.60 3.99 -12.38
CA PRO A 20 -8.22 4.02 -11.94
C PRO A 20 -7.66 2.63 -11.65
N PHE A 21 -8.46 1.78 -10.98
CA PHE A 21 -8.07 0.41 -10.67
C PHE A 21 -7.85 -0.41 -11.93
N LEU A 22 -8.78 -0.38 -12.87
CA LEU A 22 -8.65 -1.10 -14.15
C LEU A 22 -7.44 -0.61 -14.96
N ILE A 23 -7.21 0.71 -15.00
CA ILE A 23 -6.07 1.31 -15.68
C ILE A 23 -4.75 0.87 -15.02
N ALA A 24 -4.67 0.85 -13.69
CA ALA A 24 -3.47 0.44 -12.98
C ALA A 24 -3.14 -1.05 -13.21
N VAL A 25 -4.15 -1.92 -13.13
CA VAL A 25 -4.00 -3.34 -13.41
C VAL A 25 -3.56 -3.56 -14.87
N LEU A 26 -4.22 -2.92 -15.83
CA LEU A 26 -3.85 -3.01 -17.24
C LEU A 26 -2.43 -2.50 -17.48
N ALA A 27 -2.07 -1.37 -16.89
CA ALA A 27 -0.72 -0.80 -17.00
C ALA A 27 0.35 -1.77 -16.47
N GLN A 28 0.05 -2.46 -15.37
CA GLN A 28 0.96 -3.46 -14.80
C GLN A 28 1.17 -4.66 -15.74
N TYR A 29 0.10 -5.16 -16.36
CA TYR A 29 0.22 -6.23 -17.37
C TYR A 29 1.00 -5.78 -18.61
N VAL A 30 0.75 -4.55 -19.09
CA VAL A 30 1.49 -3.98 -20.24
C VAL A 30 2.97 -3.82 -19.91
N LEU A 31 3.31 -3.31 -18.73
CA LEU A 31 4.71 -3.17 -18.31
C LEU A 31 5.40 -4.51 -18.18
N ASN A 32 4.76 -5.50 -17.53
CA ASN A 32 5.29 -6.86 -17.46
C ASN A 32 5.52 -7.48 -18.86
N PHE A 33 4.60 -7.25 -19.80
CA PHE A 33 4.77 -7.69 -21.18
C PHE A 33 5.96 -7.00 -21.88
N ILE A 34 6.12 -5.69 -21.67
CA ILE A 34 7.26 -4.94 -22.19
C ILE A 34 8.58 -5.47 -21.63
N ASP A 35 8.65 -5.77 -20.33
CA ASP A 35 9.83 -6.33 -19.68
C ASP A 35 10.19 -7.69 -20.28
N VAL A 36 9.20 -8.59 -20.46
CA VAL A 36 9.40 -9.88 -21.13
C VAL A 36 9.87 -9.69 -22.57
N ALA A 37 9.30 -8.75 -23.31
CA ALA A 37 9.70 -8.46 -24.68
C ALA A 37 11.13 -7.91 -24.75
N ILE A 38 11.53 -7.01 -23.88
CA ILE A 38 12.91 -6.47 -23.80
C ILE A 38 13.90 -7.62 -23.54
N LEU A 39 13.59 -8.50 -22.58
CA LEU A 39 14.42 -9.66 -22.27
C LEU A 39 14.52 -10.61 -23.47
N PHE A 40 13.42 -10.86 -24.17
CA PHE A 40 13.38 -11.67 -25.38
C PHE A 40 14.31 -11.11 -26.47
N PHE A 41 14.18 -9.82 -26.82
CA PHE A 41 15.00 -9.20 -27.85
C PHE A 41 16.49 -9.09 -27.46
N LYS A 42 16.79 -8.86 -26.16
CA LYS A 42 18.16 -8.84 -25.66
C LYS A 42 18.83 -10.21 -25.82
N ASN A 43 18.10 -11.29 -25.49
CA ASN A 43 18.61 -12.65 -25.61
C ASN A 43 18.74 -13.10 -27.07
N MET A 44 17.80 -12.76 -27.96
CA MET A 44 17.95 -13.01 -29.41
C MET A 44 19.22 -12.38 -29.99
N ARG A 45 19.60 -11.19 -29.49
CA ARG A 45 20.79 -10.47 -29.96
C ARG A 45 22.10 -11.08 -29.43
N SER A 46 22.06 -11.81 -28.31
CA SER A 46 23.21 -12.49 -27.73
C SER A 46 23.43 -13.88 -28.31
N ASP A 47 22.39 -14.52 -28.88
CA ASP A 47 22.36 -15.91 -29.31
C ASP A 47 22.56 -16.13 -30.81
N GLU A 48 23.19 -15.21 -31.54
CA GLU A 48 23.60 -15.44 -32.97
C GLU A 48 24.49 -16.72 -33.16
N LYS A 49 24.77 -17.47 -32.08
CA LYS A 49 25.63 -18.68 -32.07
C LYS A 49 25.01 -19.94 -31.46
N SER A 50 23.72 -20.00 -31.10
CA SER A 50 23.14 -21.16 -30.42
C SER A 50 21.80 -21.60 -31.03
N ASN A 51 21.64 -22.94 -31.24
CA ASN A 51 20.47 -23.58 -31.85
C ASN A 51 19.12 -23.19 -31.21
N SER A 52 18.16 -22.86 -32.08
CA SER A 52 16.86 -22.22 -31.78
C SER A 52 15.85 -23.04 -30.95
N GLU A 53 16.03 -24.32 -30.74
CA GLU A 53 15.00 -25.16 -30.05
C GLU A 53 14.93 -24.99 -28.53
N ASN A 54 15.89 -24.32 -27.91
CA ASN A 54 15.96 -24.13 -26.46
C ASN A 54 15.73 -22.68 -26.00
N THR A 55 15.43 -21.77 -26.93
CA THR A 55 15.42 -20.32 -26.62
C THR A 55 14.26 -19.94 -25.70
N ILE A 56 13.05 -20.47 -25.94
CA ILE A 56 11.88 -20.16 -25.07
C ILE A 56 12.04 -20.77 -23.67
N GLY A 57 12.53 -22.00 -23.57
CA GLY A 57 12.80 -22.64 -22.28
C GLY A 57 13.91 -21.92 -21.50
N LYS A 58 14.95 -21.44 -22.19
CA LYS A 58 15.99 -20.58 -21.60
C LYS A 58 15.47 -19.20 -21.21
N ILE A 59 14.60 -18.58 -22.00
CA ILE A 59 13.98 -17.28 -21.69
C ILE A 59 13.10 -17.41 -20.44
N LEU A 60 12.30 -18.45 -20.34
CA LEU A 60 11.47 -18.73 -19.16
C LEU A 60 12.29 -19.11 -17.90
N GLN A 61 13.51 -19.65 -18.09
CA GLN A 61 14.44 -19.98 -17.00
C GLN A 61 15.56 -18.96 -16.80
N MET A 62 15.82 -18.09 -17.79
CA MET A 62 17.12 -17.43 -17.89
C MET A 62 17.27 -16.13 -17.13
N ASP A 63 16.32 -15.36 -16.78
CA ASP A 63 16.71 -14.04 -16.31
C ASP A 63 16.09 -13.52 -15.01
N TYR A 64 15.64 -14.41 -14.20
CA TYR A 64 15.59 -14.14 -12.76
C TYR A 64 17.00 -14.00 -12.13
N ASN A 65 18.07 -14.26 -12.92
CA ASN A 65 19.45 -14.22 -12.45
C ASN A 65 20.17 -12.87 -12.63
N GLN A 66 19.49 -11.81 -13.12
CA GLN A 66 20.01 -10.44 -13.03
C GLN A 66 19.12 -9.57 -12.12
N PRO A 67 19.17 -9.77 -10.81
CA PRO A 67 18.25 -9.15 -9.87
C PRO A 67 18.34 -7.61 -9.84
N MET A 68 19.48 -7.05 -10.25
CA MET A 68 19.69 -5.59 -10.22
C MET A 68 18.90 -4.85 -11.30
N ASN A 69 18.84 -5.34 -12.54
CA ASN A 69 18.12 -4.66 -13.62
C ASN A 69 16.61 -4.66 -13.36
N GLN A 70 16.06 -5.79 -12.90
CA GLN A 70 14.66 -5.88 -12.50
C GLN A 70 14.36 -4.97 -11.31
N ALA A 71 15.23 -4.89 -10.30
CA ALA A 71 15.06 -4.03 -9.16
C ALA A 71 14.97 -2.54 -9.55
N TYR A 72 15.77 -2.09 -10.51
CA TYR A 72 15.69 -0.71 -11.02
C TYR A 72 14.41 -0.47 -11.82
N LEU A 73 13.94 -1.44 -12.61
CA LEU A 73 12.69 -1.32 -13.36
C LEU A 73 11.48 -1.23 -12.41
N VAL A 74 11.43 -2.10 -11.40
CA VAL A 74 10.39 -2.06 -10.37
C VAL A 74 10.41 -0.72 -9.61
N LEU A 75 11.60 -0.23 -9.24
CA LEU A 75 11.73 1.08 -8.60
C LEU A 75 11.22 2.21 -9.50
N ALA A 76 11.62 2.23 -10.78
CA ALA A 76 11.17 3.23 -11.74
C ALA A 76 9.64 3.18 -11.92
N GLN A 77 9.06 1.99 -12.02
CA GLN A 77 7.61 1.77 -12.11
C GLN A 77 6.87 2.36 -10.91
N HIS A 78 7.33 2.09 -9.69
CA HIS A 78 6.71 2.62 -8.46
C HIS A 78 6.84 4.15 -8.37
N ILE A 79 7.96 4.72 -8.82
CA ILE A 79 8.13 6.17 -8.89
C ILE A 79 7.15 6.79 -9.89
N VAL A 80 7.00 6.20 -11.09
CA VAL A 80 6.04 6.66 -12.10
C VAL A 80 4.61 6.59 -11.54
N PHE A 81 4.23 5.50 -10.89
CA PHE A 81 2.92 5.36 -10.26
C PHE A 81 2.69 6.40 -9.17
N LEU A 82 3.67 6.62 -8.30
CA LEU A 82 3.61 7.64 -7.25
C LEU A 82 3.36 9.03 -7.85
N ILE A 83 4.07 9.40 -8.91
CA ILE A 83 3.91 10.68 -9.61
C ILE A 83 2.53 10.76 -10.26
N CYS A 84 2.11 9.75 -11.02
CA CYS A 84 0.82 9.74 -11.72
C CYS A 84 -0.36 9.86 -10.75
N PHE A 85 -0.36 9.07 -9.68
CA PHE A 85 -1.44 9.12 -8.68
C PHE A 85 -1.36 10.37 -7.81
N GLY A 86 -0.17 10.87 -7.53
CA GLY A 86 0.03 12.15 -6.86
C GLY A 86 -0.53 13.32 -7.66
N VAL A 87 -0.24 13.39 -8.96
CA VAL A 87 -0.80 14.41 -9.87
C VAL A 87 -2.30 14.26 -9.99
N TRP A 88 -2.81 13.03 -10.11
CA TRP A 88 -4.26 12.77 -10.19
C TRP A 88 -4.97 13.23 -8.92
N TYR A 89 -4.48 12.81 -7.75
CA TYR A 89 -5.01 13.22 -6.45
C TYR A 89 -4.98 14.75 -6.29
N TYR A 90 -3.84 15.38 -6.62
CA TYR A 90 -3.69 16.82 -6.54
C TYR A 90 -4.71 17.56 -7.40
N ARG A 91 -4.85 17.18 -8.68
CA ARG A 91 -5.76 17.87 -9.61
C ARG A 91 -7.23 17.74 -9.22
N ILE A 92 -7.66 16.57 -8.78
CA ILE A 92 -9.09 16.27 -8.59
C ILE A 92 -9.57 16.59 -7.18
N PHE A 93 -8.75 16.31 -6.17
CA PHE A 93 -9.18 16.40 -4.79
C PHE A 93 -8.54 17.58 -4.05
N TYR A 94 -7.30 17.89 -4.35
CA TYR A 94 -6.59 18.94 -3.64
C TYR A 94 -6.91 20.30 -4.25
N ARG A 95 -6.68 20.53 -5.55
CA ARG A 95 -6.95 21.77 -6.24
C ARG A 95 -8.45 22.10 -6.32
N GLY A 96 -9.30 21.09 -6.55
CA GLY A 96 -10.75 21.27 -6.60
C GLY A 96 -11.35 21.78 -5.28
N ASN A 97 -10.77 21.38 -4.13
CA ASN A 97 -11.20 21.88 -2.82
C ASN A 97 -10.67 23.30 -2.50
N ILE A 98 -9.57 23.73 -3.15
CA ILE A 98 -9.03 25.08 -2.99
C ILE A 98 -9.90 26.09 -3.75
N VAL A 99 -10.30 25.76 -4.96
CA VAL A 99 -11.10 26.65 -5.83
C VAL A 99 -12.52 26.89 -5.28
N SER A 100 -13.02 26.02 -4.40
CA SER A 100 -14.34 26.17 -3.78
C SER A 100 -14.38 27.04 -2.52
N THR A 101 -13.22 27.50 -2.05
CA THR A 101 -13.09 28.45 -0.92
C THR A 101 -12.49 29.74 -1.45
N ASP A 102 -13.14 30.87 -1.19
CA ASP A 102 -12.70 32.24 -1.60
C ASP A 102 -11.40 32.70 -0.91
N GLU A 103 -10.69 31.82 -0.22
CA GLU A 103 -9.39 32.12 0.41
C GLU A 103 -8.27 32.17 -0.64
N SER A 104 -7.35 33.11 -0.49
CA SER A 104 -6.18 33.21 -1.38
C SER A 104 -5.37 31.94 -1.40
N PHE A 105 -4.90 31.51 -2.58
CA PHE A 105 -4.14 30.27 -2.81
C PHE A 105 -2.92 30.16 -1.87
N GLU A 106 -2.28 31.27 -1.55
CA GLU A 106 -1.05 31.34 -0.75
C GLU A 106 -1.30 31.05 0.74
N ASP A 107 -2.37 31.59 1.30
CA ASP A 107 -2.75 31.39 2.70
C ASP A 107 -3.23 29.94 2.96
N ASN A 108 -3.97 29.39 2.01
CA ASN A 108 -4.46 28.03 2.08
C ASN A 108 -3.32 26.99 1.98
N THR A 109 -2.27 27.27 1.18
CA THR A 109 -1.11 26.40 1.02
C THR A 109 -0.24 26.37 2.29
N LYS A 110 0.02 27.54 2.89
CA LYS A 110 0.75 27.65 4.17
C LYS A 110 0.01 26.97 5.32
N GLY A 111 -1.30 27.19 5.43
CA GLY A 111 -2.14 26.54 6.44
C GLY A 111 -2.17 25.01 6.29
N ARG A 112 -2.18 24.49 5.06
CA ARG A 112 -2.15 23.05 4.80
C ARG A 112 -0.79 22.43 5.03
N MET A 113 0.31 23.09 4.66
CA MET A 113 1.67 22.63 5.01
C MET A 113 1.87 22.58 6.52
N LYS A 114 1.38 23.58 7.26
CA LYS A 114 1.39 23.59 8.73
C LYS A 114 0.60 22.40 9.29
N ASN A 115 -0.55 22.07 8.71
CA ASN A 115 -1.37 20.93 9.10
C ASN A 115 -0.69 19.59 8.80
N ILE A 116 0.01 19.45 7.66
CA ILE A 116 0.82 18.27 7.32
C ILE A 116 1.96 18.11 8.33
N PHE A 117 2.71 19.18 8.57
CA PHE A 117 3.82 19.16 9.52
C PHE A 117 3.35 18.88 10.95
N SER A 118 2.24 19.45 11.40
CA SER A 118 1.64 19.17 12.69
C SER A 118 1.11 17.73 12.81
N CYS A 119 0.75 17.09 11.70
CA CYS A 119 0.36 15.68 11.68
C CYS A 119 1.58 14.76 11.83
N VAL A 120 2.69 15.04 11.13
CA VAL A 120 3.95 14.27 11.24
C VAL A 120 4.56 14.42 12.62
N CYS A 121 4.59 15.63 13.16
CA CYS A 121 5.13 15.92 14.50
C CYS A 121 4.08 15.69 15.62
N SER A 122 2.95 15.07 15.30
CA SER A 122 1.90 14.77 16.26
C SER A 122 2.34 13.63 17.20
N ILE A 123 1.86 13.69 18.44
CA ILE A 123 1.94 12.59 19.41
C ILE A 123 1.33 11.28 18.87
N ARG A 124 0.55 11.33 17.80
CA ARG A 124 -0.04 10.16 17.14
C ARG A 124 0.97 9.35 16.32
N THR A 125 1.99 10.00 15.77
CA THR A 125 2.97 9.36 14.89
C THR A 125 3.71 8.18 15.56
N PRO A 126 4.24 8.28 16.78
CA PRO A 126 4.84 7.13 17.45
C PRO A 126 3.87 5.95 17.59
N PHE A 127 2.60 6.22 17.92
CA PHE A 127 1.60 5.15 18.03
C PHE A 127 1.26 4.51 16.68
N LEU A 128 1.26 5.26 15.57
CA LEU A 128 1.09 4.71 14.23
C LEU A 128 2.28 3.82 13.84
N LEU A 129 3.50 4.23 14.15
CA LEU A 129 4.70 3.43 13.90
C LEU A 129 4.67 2.14 14.72
N LEU A 130 4.37 2.21 16.02
CA LEU A 130 4.25 1.03 16.88
C LEU A 130 3.09 0.11 16.46
N ALA A 131 1.97 0.70 16.01
CA ALA A 131 0.86 -0.07 15.45
C ALA A 131 1.29 -0.84 14.20
N GLY A 132 2.08 -0.23 13.31
CA GLY A 132 2.59 -0.90 12.11
C GLY A 132 3.45 -2.11 12.44
N VAL A 133 4.36 -1.98 13.40
CA VAL A 133 5.18 -3.11 13.89
C VAL A 133 4.30 -4.21 14.47
N ALA A 134 3.35 -3.86 15.34
CA ALA A 134 2.44 -4.83 15.97
C ALA A 134 1.57 -5.55 14.92
N ILE A 135 1.04 -4.81 13.92
CA ILE A 135 0.27 -5.39 12.82
C ILE A 135 1.12 -6.38 12.03
N GLN A 136 2.36 -6.05 11.70
CA GLN A 136 3.23 -6.95 10.94
C GLN A 136 3.52 -8.24 11.73
N ILE A 137 3.86 -8.13 13.02
CA ILE A 137 4.04 -9.32 13.89
C ILE A 137 2.76 -10.18 13.94
N MET A 138 1.60 -9.54 14.05
CA MET A 138 0.30 -10.23 14.05
C MET A 138 0.06 -10.95 12.72
N VAL A 139 0.31 -10.30 11.59
CA VAL A 139 0.13 -10.88 10.25
C VAL A 139 1.07 -12.07 10.07
N ASP A 140 2.37 -11.92 10.34
CA ASP A 140 3.35 -12.99 10.23
C ASP A 140 2.98 -14.20 11.10
N GLY A 141 2.54 -13.94 12.34
CA GLY A 141 2.10 -14.99 13.25
C GLY A 141 0.85 -15.73 12.74
N ILE A 142 -0.17 -15.01 12.25
CA ILE A 142 -1.37 -15.63 11.65
C ILE A 142 -0.98 -16.47 10.44
N LEU A 143 -0.14 -15.95 9.54
CA LEU A 143 0.30 -16.68 8.34
C LEU A 143 1.06 -17.95 8.71
N ASN A 144 1.95 -17.90 9.71
CA ASN A 144 2.66 -19.08 10.18
C ASN A 144 1.74 -20.13 10.81
N LEU A 145 0.72 -19.70 11.58
CA LEU A 145 -0.26 -20.64 12.16
C LEU A 145 -1.19 -21.29 11.12
N VAL A 146 -1.48 -20.57 10.03
CA VAL A 146 -2.40 -21.04 8.97
C VAL A 146 -1.67 -21.82 7.88
N SER A 147 -0.39 -21.53 7.63
CA SER A 147 0.37 -22.14 6.52
C SER A 147 0.39 -23.68 6.51
N PRO A 148 0.42 -24.40 7.65
CA PRO A 148 0.38 -25.86 7.63
C PRO A 148 -0.94 -26.46 7.11
N LEU A 149 -2.03 -25.67 7.11
CA LEU A 149 -3.34 -26.09 6.61
C LEU A 149 -3.43 -26.03 5.07
N PHE A 150 -2.59 -25.21 4.43
CA PHE A 150 -2.61 -24.96 2.98
C PHE A 150 -1.19 -24.89 2.40
N PRO A 151 -0.38 -25.96 2.51
CA PRO A 151 1.06 -25.93 2.24
C PRO A 151 1.40 -25.46 0.82
N ASP A 152 0.70 -25.96 -0.20
CA ASP A 152 0.99 -25.59 -1.61
C ASP A 152 0.69 -24.11 -1.91
N THR A 153 -0.41 -23.59 -1.35
CA THR A 153 -0.80 -22.19 -1.50
C THR A 153 0.23 -21.27 -0.84
N PHE A 154 0.72 -21.65 0.34
CA PHE A 154 1.72 -20.86 1.06
C PHE A 154 3.12 -21.00 0.46
N ALA A 155 3.48 -22.15 -0.14
CA ALA A 155 4.74 -22.28 -0.88
C ALA A 155 4.82 -21.26 -2.02
N THR A 156 3.76 -21.12 -2.81
CA THR A 156 3.65 -20.09 -3.87
C THR A 156 3.75 -18.68 -3.30
N TYR A 157 3.08 -18.40 -2.19
CA TYR A 157 3.14 -17.10 -1.54
C TYR A 157 4.56 -16.77 -1.04
N TYR A 158 5.23 -17.68 -0.34
CA TYR A 158 6.59 -17.48 0.16
C TYR A 158 7.60 -17.30 -0.96
N GLU A 159 7.43 -17.98 -2.10
CA GLU A 159 8.25 -17.74 -3.29
C GLU A 159 8.10 -16.29 -3.81
N LEU A 160 6.87 -15.78 -3.88
CA LEU A 160 6.61 -14.38 -4.27
C LEU A 160 7.24 -13.39 -3.30
N VAL A 161 7.07 -13.60 -1.99
CA VAL A 161 7.66 -12.74 -0.95
C VAL A 161 9.18 -12.76 -1.02
N SER A 162 9.80 -13.93 -1.19
CA SER A 162 11.25 -14.05 -1.31
C SER A 162 11.82 -13.28 -2.49
N LYS A 163 11.08 -13.26 -3.62
CA LYS A 163 11.43 -12.44 -4.79
C LYS A 163 11.28 -10.94 -4.52
N ALA A 164 10.22 -10.52 -3.81
CA ALA A 164 9.96 -9.12 -3.47
C ALA A 164 10.97 -8.55 -2.45
N VAL A 165 11.35 -9.35 -1.44
CA VAL A 165 12.40 -8.97 -0.46
C VAL A 165 13.79 -9.01 -1.09
N GLY A 166 13.92 -9.77 -2.19
CA GLY A 166 15.14 -9.94 -2.98
C GLY A 166 16.10 -10.95 -2.36
N VAL A 167 16.34 -12.06 -3.07
CA VAL A 167 17.31 -13.10 -2.69
C VAL A 167 18.71 -12.50 -2.42
N ASN A 168 19.02 -11.37 -3.09
CA ASN A 168 20.28 -10.64 -2.97
C ASN A 168 20.15 -9.27 -2.28
N ARG A 169 19.01 -8.98 -1.60
CA ARG A 169 18.74 -7.70 -0.95
C ARG A 169 19.08 -6.49 -1.83
N ALA A 170 18.62 -6.51 -3.09
CA ALA A 170 18.85 -5.41 -4.01
C ALA A 170 18.24 -4.13 -3.45
N VAL A 171 19.07 -3.16 -3.11
CA VAL A 171 18.68 -1.89 -2.48
C VAL A 171 17.54 -1.19 -3.24
N PRO A 172 17.55 -1.13 -4.61
CA PRO A 172 16.46 -0.52 -5.34
C PRO A 172 15.10 -1.22 -5.12
N MET A 173 15.08 -2.57 -5.03
CA MET A 173 13.86 -3.33 -4.74
C MET A 173 13.34 -3.03 -3.33
N MET A 174 14.24 -2.98 -2.35
CA MET A 174 13.87 -2.63 -0.97
C MET A 174 13.27 -1.21 -0.88
N ILE A 175 13.88 -0.24 -1.55
CA ILE A 175 13.34 1.13 -1.61
C ILE A 175 11.96 1.13 -2.28
N ALA A 176 11.81 0.42 -3.41
CA ALA A 176 10.53 0.31 -4.11
C ALA A 176 9.44 -0.26 -3.21
N THR A 177 9.69 -1.42 -2.60
CA THR A 177 8.67 -2.19 -1.85
C THR A 177 8.37 -1.58 -0.48
N PHE A 178 9.39 -1.15 0.27
CA PHE A 178 9.20 -0.73 1.66
C PHE A 178 9.00 0.77 1.82
N VAL A 179 9.40 1.58 0.83
CA VAL A 179 9.27 3.04 0.90
C VAL A 179 8.30 3.58 -0.14
N ILE A 180 8.59 3.39 -1.43
CA ILE A 180 7.84 4.07 -2.49
C ILE A 180 6.44 3.50 -2.66
N ALA A 181 6.29 2.16 -2.66
CA ALA A 181 5.00 1.49 -2.85
C ALA A 181 3.95 1.93 -1.83
N PRO A 182 4.20 1.92 -0.50
CA PRO A 182 3.21 2.35 0.49
C PRO A 182 2.66 3.75 0.22
N PHE A 183 3.50 4.71 -0.17
CA PHE A 183 3.04 6.08 -0.47
C PHE A 183 2.20 6.13 -1.75
N GLY A 184 2.63 5.44 -2.80
CA GLY A 184 1.89 5.35 -4.07
C GLY A 184 0.52 4.68 -3.89
N GLU A 185 0.49 3.58 -3.16
CA GLU A 185 -0.73 2.83 -2.88
C GLU A 185 -1.72 3.61 -2.02
N GLU A 186 -1.26 4.36 -1.01
CA GLU A 186 -2.14 5.22 -0.22
C GLU A 186 -2.74 6.35 -1.06
N LEU A 187 -1.95 6.99 -1.92
CA LEU A 187 -2.47 7.99 -2.87
C LEU A 187 -3.53 7.37 -3.79
N PHE A 188 -3.27 6.18 -4.28
CA PHE A 188 -4.15 5.48 -5.20
C PHE A 188 -5.45 5.02 -4.54
N PHE A 189 -5.36 4.18 -3.50
CA PHE A 189 -6.54 3.54 -2.90
C PHE A 189 -7.31 4.50 -1.99
N ARG A 190 -6.63 5.26 -1.11
CA ARG A 190 -7.28 6.14 -0.13
C ARG A 190 -7.48 7.55 -0.69
N GLY A 191 -6.54 8.01 -1.52
CA GLY A 191 -6.64 9.31 -2.18
C GLY A 191 -7.65 9.29 -3.32
N VAL A 192 -7.42 8.50 -4.35
CA VAL A 192 -8.22 8.52 -5.59
C VAL A 192 -9.47 7.66 -5.46
N ILE A 193 -9.35 6.35 -5.29
CA ILE A 193 -10.49 5.41 -5.31
C ILE A 193 -11.49 5.73 -4.20
N MET A 194 -11.04 5.74 -2.95
CA MET A 194 -11.93 6.06 -1.82
C MET A 194 -12.43 7.50 -1.87
N GLY A 195 -11.62 8.42 -2.42
CA GLY A 195 -12.00 9.80 -2.65
C GLY A 195 -13.23 9.94 -3.55
N TYR A 196 -13.27 9.21 -4.67
CA TYR A 196 -14.44 9.14 -5.55
C TYR A 196 -15.61 8.37 -4.90
N ALA A 197 -15.34 7.21 -4.32
CA ALA A 197 -16.36 6.35 -3.71
C ALA A 197 -17.17 7.10 -2.63
N LYS A 198 -16.52 7.89 -1.79
CA LYS A 198 -17.17 8.69 -0.74
C LYS A 198 -18.13 9.77 -1.26
N ARG A 199 -18.11 10.09 -2.54
CA ARG A 199 -19.06 11.04 -3.13
C ARG A 199 -20.46 10.48 -3.28
N TYR A 200 -20.58 9.15 -3.41
CA TYR A 200 -21.85 8.46 -3.62
C TYR A 200 -22.11 7.28 -2.67
N MET A 201 -21.10 6.81 -1.94
CA MET A 201 -21.21 5.74 -0.93
C MET A 201 -21.08 6.30 0.49
N PRO A 202 -21.74 5.69 1.49
CA PRO A 202 -21.43 5.91 2.89
C PRO A 202 -19.95 5.57 3.18
N PRO A 203 -19.30 6.29 4.12
CA PRO A 203 -17.85 6.10 4.38
C PRO A 203 -17.44 4.65 4.67
N ALA A 204 -18.27 3.89 5.43
CA ALA A 204 -17.98 2.50 5.73
C ALA A 204 -17.92 1.63 4.46
N PHE A 205 -18.86 1.84 3.53
CA PHE A 205 -18.86 1.11 2.24
C PHE A 205 -17.69 1.53 1.34
N ALA A 206 -17.32 2.82 1.33
CA ALA A 206 -16.17 3.30 0.57
C ALA A 206 -14.85 2.71 1.13
N ILE A 207 -14.74 2.55 2.46
CA ILE A 207 -13.62 1.89 3.12
C ILE A 207 -13.57 0.41 2.74
N LEU A 208 -14.69 -0.31 2.80
CA LEU A 208 -14.74 -1.71 2.41
C LEU A 208 -14.41 -1.90 0.93
N PHE A 209 -15.03 -1.09 0.05
CA PHE A 209 -14.83 -1.13 -1.39
C PHE A 209 -13.36 -0.99 -1.79
N GLN A 210 -12.68 0.05 -1.31
CA GLN A 210 -11.25 0.23 -1.60
C GLN A 210 -10.37 -0.85 -0.95
N GLY A 211 -10.76 -1.39 0.22
CA GLY A 211 -10.06 -2.50 0.86
C GLY A 211 -10.11 -3.79 0.03
N VAL A 212 -11.27 -4.12 -0.54
CA VAL A 212 -11.42 -5.25 -1.47
C VAL A 212 -10.55 -5.06 -2.72
N LEU A 213 -10.59 -3.86 -3.33
CA LEU A 213 -9.73 -3.57 -4.49
C LEU A 213 -8.24 -3.62 -4.14
N PHE A 214 -7.86 -3.20 -2.93
CA PHE A 214 -6.49 -3.30 -2.44
C PHE A 214 -6.04 -4.76 -2.32
N GLY A 215 -6.88 -5.64 -1.79
CA GLY A 215 -6.61 -7.08 -1.77
C GLY A 215 -6.47 -7.68 -3.17
N LEU A 216 -7.40 -7.38 -4.08
CA LEU A 216 -7.36 -7.87 -5.46
C LEU A 216 -6.13 -7.40 -6.24
N TYR A 217 -5.63 -6.20 -5.96
CA TYR A 217 -4.45 -5.64 -6.60
C TYR A 217 -3.18 -6.46 -6.38
N HIS A 218 -3.07 -7.19 -5.27
CA HIS A 218 -1.90 -8.00 -4.95
C HIS A 218 -1.77 -9.30 -5.77
N GLY A 219 -2.83 -9.75 -6.45
CA GLY A 219 -2.77 -10.86 -7.39
C GLY A 219 -2.46 -12.25 -6.81
N ASN A 220 -2.31 -12.37 -5.48
CA ASN A 220 -2.09 -13.63 -4.77
C ASN A 220 -3.15 -13.81 -3.69
N ILE A 221 -3.71 -15.01 -3.55
CA ILE A 221 -4.84 -15.27 -2.65
C ILE A 221 -4.48 -15.03 -1.17
N VAL A 222 -3.31 -15.45 -0.71
CA VAL A 222 -2.87 -15.29 0.68
C VAL A 222 -2.72 -13.81 0.99
N GLN A 223 -1.94 -13.10 0.16
CA GLN A 223 -1.73 -11.66 0.30
C GLN A 223 -3.03 -10.88 0.11
N GLY A 224 -3.86 -11.27 -0.86
CA GLY A 224 -5.14 -10.63 -1.14
C GLY A 224 -6.08 -10.61 0.06
N ILE A 225 -6.16 -11.71 0.82
CA ILE A 225 -7.02 -11.80 2.00
C ILE A 225 -6.54 -10.84 3.09
N TYR A 226 -5.28 -10.93 3.52
CA TYR A 226 -4.82 -10.06 4.60
C TYR A 226 -4.68 -8.59 4.14
N ALA A 227 -4.31 -8.34 2.89
CA ALA A 227 -4.27 -6.99 2.33
C ALA A 227 -5.68 -6.35 2.25
N CYS A 228 -6.73 -7.11 1.96
CA CYS A 228 -8.11 -6.61 2.03
C CYS A 228 -8.43 -6.09 3.45
N ILE A 229 -8.10 -6.87 4.48
CA ILE A 229 -8.32 -6.49 5.88
C ILE A 229 -7.48 -5.26 6.26
N LEU A 230 -6.19 -5.28 5.94
CA LEU A 230 -5.30 -4.13 6.16
C LEU A 230 -5.75 -2.91 5.35
N GLY A 231 -6.24 -3.13 4.14
CA GLY A 231 -6.84 -2.11 3.29
C GLY A 231 -8.00 -1.38 3.97
N CYS A 232 -8.89 -2.12 4.60
CA CYS A 232 -9.98 -1.56 5.40
C CYS A 232 -9.46 -0.77 6.62
N LEU A 233 -8.48 -1.30 7.34
CA LEU A 233 -7.86 -0.62 8.48
C LEU A 233 -7.19 0.70 8.08
N LEU A 234 -6.37 0.69 7.02
CA LEU A 234 -5.72 1.89 6.49
C LEU A 234 -6.74 2.92 5.99
N GLY A 235 -7.81 2.46 5.32
CA GLY A 235 -8.93 3.32 4.92
C GLY A 235 -9.64 3.96 6.11
N PHE A 236 -9.87 3.19 7.18
CA PHE A 236 -10.41 3.71 8.45
C PHE A 236 -9.50 4.75 9.08
N VAL A 237 -8.19 4.48 9.16
CA VAL A 237 -7.20 5.42 9.70
C VAL A 237 -7.16 6.72 8.90
N ALA A 238 -7.10 6.64 7.56
CA ALA A 238 -7.14 7.82 6.70
C ALA A 238 -8.42 8.63 6.88
N TYR A 239 -9.57 7.95 6.98
CA TYR A 239 -10.87 8.59 7.20
C TYR A 239 -10.95 9.25 8.57
N LYS A 240 -10.60 8.53 9.63
CA LYS A 240 -10.70 9.01 11.03
C LYS A 240 -9.72 10.13 11.35
N ALA A 241 -8.49 10.02 10.84
CA ALA A 241 -7.47 11.06 10.98
C ALA A 241 -7.71 12.26 10.05
N ASN A 242 -8.61 12.14 9.09
CA ASN A 242 -8.89 13.13 8.03
C ASN A 242 -7.64 13.53 7.21
N THR A 243 -6.67 12.62 7.08
CA THR A 243 -5.44 12.83 6.32
C THR A 243 -4.90 11.51 5.79
N LEU A 244 -4.34 11.52 4.57
CA LEU A 244 -3.66 10.36 3.98
C LEU A 244 -2.33 10.07 4.70
N LEU A 245 -1.71 11.08 5.28
CA LEU A 245 -0.41 10.94 5.91
C LEU A 245 -0.42 9.94 7.07
N ALA A 246 -1.54 9.87 7.82
CA ALA A 246 -1.67 8.92 8.92
C ALA A 246 -1.66 7.47 8.42
N SER A 247 -2.37 7.16 7.34
CA SER A 247 -2.35 5.82 6.74
C SER A 247 -1.03 5.55 6.01
N MET A 248 -0.40 6.54 5.39
CA MET A 248 0.94 6.42 4.82
C MET A 248 1.99 6.03 5.86
N ILE A 249 2.00 6.69 7.03
CA ILE A 249 2.92 6.38 8.13
C ILE A 249 2.68 4.95 8.66
N LEU A 250 1.42 4.59 8.86
CA LEU A 250 1.06 3.25 9.32
C LEU A 250 1.49 2.18 8.31
N HIS A 251 1.16 2.37 7.03
CA HIS A 251 1.48 1.44 5.95
C HIS A 251 3.01 1.30 5.75
N PHE A 252 3.71 2.42 5.72
CA PHE A 252 5.18 2.42 5.69
C PHE A 252 5.77 1.62 6.86
N SER A 253 5.26 1.81 8.08
CA SER A 253 5.73 1.07 9.25
C SER A 253 5.44 -0.43 9.14
N ILE A 254 4.26 -0.84 8.64
CA ILE A 254 3.94 -2.24 8.38
C ILE A 254 4.98 -2.85 7.43
N ASN A 255 5.16 -2.26 6.26
CA ASN A 255 6.06 -2.81 5.24
C ASN A 255 7.52 -2.83 5.71
N LEU A 256 7.99 -1.74 6.33
CA LEU A 256 9.37 -1.66 6.80
C LEU A 256 9.67 -2.67 7.91
N SER A 257 8.69 -3.00 8.75
CA SER A 257 8.86 -3.94 9.87
C SER A 257 9.22 -5.35 9.43
N VAL A 258 8.84 -5.76 8.22
CA VAL A 258 9.21 -7.07 7.63
C VAL A 258 10.72 -7.31 7.69
N LEU A 259 11.53 -6.26 7.59
CA LEU A 259 13.00 -6.38 7.57
C LEU A 259 13.62 -6.69 8.94
N PHE A 260 12.90 -6.46 10.02
CA PHE A 260 13.42 -6.49 11.38
C PHE A 260 12.80 -7.57 12.26
N ILE A 261 11.70 -8.21 11.82
CA ILE A 261 11.02 -9.25 12.60
C ILE A 261 11.71 -10.60 12.35
N PRO A 262 12.28 -11.25 13.40
CA PRO A 262 12.98 -12.51 13.25
C PRO A 262 11.98 -13.65 13.02
N SER A 263 12.20 -14.49 11.99
CA SER A 263 11.38 -15.66 11.71
C SER A 263 11.35 -16.67 12.84
N VAL A 264 12.45 -16.77 13.62
CA VAL A 264 12.60 -17.67 14.78
C VAL A 264 11.51 -17.47 15.84
N TRP A 265 10.85 -16.30 15.88
CA TRP A 265 9.75 -16.05 16.80
C TRP A 265 8.52 -16.92 16.53
N PHE A 266 8.37 -17.41 15.30
CA PHE A 266 7.18 -18.12 14.81
C PHE A 266 7.41 -19.61 14.59
N GLU A 267 8.62 -20.15 14.83
CA GLU A 267 8.97 -21.55 14.58
C GLU A 267 8.25 -22.53 15.50
N GLU A 268 7.99 -22.14 16.74
CA GLU A 268 7.31 -22.96 17.73
C GLU A 268 5.85 -22.50 17.88
N THR A 269 4.89 -23.40 17.69
CA THR A 269 3.44 -23.09 17.58
C THR A 269 2.87 -22.37 18.79
N VAL A 270 3.21 -22.79 20.02
CA VAL A 270 2.68 -22.14 21.24
C VAL A 270 3.23 -20.74 21.39
N ARG A 271 4.54 -20.58 21.18
CA ARG A 271 5.19 -19.27 21.19
C ARG A 271 4.63 -18.36 20.11
N CYS A 272 4.46 -18.86 18.89
CA CYS A 272 3.83 -18.15 17.79
C CYS A 272 2.43 -17.66 18.17
N GLY A 273 1.61 -18.52 18.76
CA GLY A 273 0.26 -18.15 19.23
C GLY A 273 0.26 -17.04 20.28
N ILE A 274 1.16 -17.13 21.27
CA ILE A 274 1.29 -16.11 22.33
C ILE A 274 1.74 -14.77 21.75
N ILE A 275 2.75 -14.77 20.88
CA ILE A 275 3.25 -13.54 20.23
C ILE A 275 2.16 -12.92 19.37
N THR A 276 1.44 -13.71 18.58
CA THR A 276 0.34 -13.25 17.71
C THR A 276 -0.79 -12.63 18.52
N ALA A 277 -1.21 -13.27 19.61
CA ALA A 277 -2.24 -12.74 20.50
C ALA A 277 -1.81 -11.42 21.18
N GLY A 278 -0.56 -11.36 21.66
CA GLY A 278 0.02 -10.12 22.20
C GLY A 278 0.08 -9.00 21.16
N ALA A 279 0.50 -9.31 19.94
CA ALA A 279 0.56 -8.35 18.83
C ALA A 279 -0.84 -7.84 18.42
N LEU A 280 -1.87 -8.69 18.48
CA LEU A 280 -3.25 -8.26 18.25
C LEU A 280 -3.71 -7.24 19.32
N VAL A 281 -3.46 -7.51 20.59
CA VAL A 281 -3.79 -6.58 21.68
C VAL A 281 -3.05 -5.24 21.49
N LEU A 282 -1.75 -5.29 21.19
CA LEU A 282 -0.96 -4.09 20.95
C LEU A 282 -1.44 -3.31 19.70
N THR A 283 -1.84 -4.00 18.65
CA THR A 283 -2.43 -3.39 17.45
C THR A 283 -3.67 -2.56 17.81
N VAL A 284 -4.61 -3.18 18.52
CA VAL A 284 -5.83 -2.48 18.97
C VAL A 284 -5.49 -1.28 19.85
N LEU A 285 -4.60 -1.47 20.82
CA LEU A 285 -4.17 -0.41 21.74
C LEU A 285 -3.52 0.77 20.99
N PHE A 286 -2.55 0.51 20.13
CA PHE A 286 -1.82 1.58 19.46
C PHE A 286 -2.67 2.30 18.40
N VAL A 287 -3.53 1.59 17.67
CA VAL A 287 -4.50 2.21 16.75
C VAL A 287 -5.48 3.07 17.52
N TRP A 288 -5.98 2.60 18.67
CA TRP A 288 -6.88 3.38 19.53
C TRP A 288 -6.18 4.64 20.05
N LEU A 289 -4.95 4.55 20.56
CA LEU A 289 -4.17 5.69 21.04
C LEU A 289 -3.91 6.70 19.92
N ALA A 290 -3.57 6.22 18.71
CA ALA A 290 -3.36 7.08 17.54
C ALA A 290 -4.64 7.80 17.11
N MET A 291 -5.81 7.17 17.24
CA MET A 291 -7.09 7.72 16.78
C MET A 291 -7.86 8.46 17.88
N ARG A 292 -7.38 8.44 19.13
CA ARG A 292 -7.98 9.16 20.24
C ARG A 292 -7.96 10.67 19.98
N LYS A 293 -9.10 11.34 20.13
CA LYS A 293 -9.18 12.81 20.09
C LYS A 293 -8.45 13.38 21.29
N LYS A 294 -7.59 14.38 21.06
CA LYS A 294 -7.10 15.22 22.16
C LYS A 294 -8.31 15.96 22.74
N GLU A 295 -8.58 15.81 24.03
CA GLU A 295 -9.51 16.72 24.72
C GLU A 295 -8.90 18.13 24.63
N GLU A 296 -9.53 19.04 23.92
CA GLU A 296 -9.22 20.46 24.02
C GLU A 296 -9.50 20.88 25.47
N LYS A 297 -8.44 21.14 26.22
CA LYS A 297 -8.58 21.87 27.48
C LYS A 297 -9.29 23.17 27.14
N LYS A 298 -10.58 23.28 27.46
CA LYS A 298 -11.25 24.57 27.56
C LYS A 298 -10.48 25.37 28.61
N ILE A 299 -9.64 26.28 28.11
CA ILE A 299 -9.12 27.36 28.96
C ILE A 299 -10.36 28.20 29.27
N THR A 300 -10.97 27.95 30.41
CA THR A 300 -11.92 28.88 31.02
C THR A 300 -11.09 30.10 31.40
N GLU A 301 -11.11 31.10 30.53
CA GLU A 301 -10.73 32.46 30.93
C GLU A 301 -11.64 32.86 32.09
N LYS A 302 -11.01 33.01 33.26
CA LYS A 302 -11.56 33.76 34.38
C LYS A 302 -11.10 35.19 34.30
#